data_2b8345d90deb19748075cfa6a696cdf1
#
_entry.id   2b8345d90deb19748075cfa6a696cdf1
#
_cell.length_a   1.000
_cell.length_b   1.000
_cell.length_c   1.000
_cell.angle_alpha   90.00
_cell.angle_beta   90.00
_cell.angle_gamma   90.00
#
_symmetry.space_group_name_H-M   'P 1'
#
loop_
_entity.id
_entity.type
_entity.pdbx_description
1 polymer ?
#
loop_
_entity_poly.entity_id
_entity_poly.type
_entity_poly.pdbx_seq_one_letter_code
_entity_poly.pdbx_strand_id
1 'polypeptide(L)'
;MIDFTKKKRIVIKLGTSTLTHKTGKLNIRRMTNLVQVLSDLHNAGKEILLVSSGAIGMGVGKLNLPERPKDTPSKQAAAAVGQCELMHIYDDMFSKYSITVAQILLTKTIVQNPERRQHVQNTIERLLQLGVIPILNENDTVSYTHLTLPTTSRV
;
A
#
# COMPACT_ATOMS: atom_id res chain seq x y z
N MET A 1 3.43 25.03 -8.19
CA MET A 1 4.04 23.69 -8.44
C MET A 1 4.82 23.28 -7.20
N ILE A 2 4.56 22.09 -6.64
CA ILE A 2 5.29 21.63 -5.46
C ILE A 2 6.70 21.18 -5.90
N ASP A 3 7.73 21.78 -5.32
CA ASP A 3 9.12 21.39 -5.57
C ASP A 3 9.46 20.17 -4.73
N PHE A 4 9.37 18.98 -5.31
CA PHE A 4 9.69 17.71 -4.66
C PHE A 4 11.19 17.53 -4.40
N THR A 5 12.06 18.29 -5.05
CA THR A 5 13.52 18.16 -4.84
C THR A 5 13.93 18.54 -3.42
N LYS A 6 13.23 19.49 -2.81
CA LYS A 6 13.47 19.97 -1.43
C LYS A 6 12.79 19.13 -0.34
N LYS A 7 11.90 18.19 -0.73
CA LYS A 7 11.18 17.36 0.26
C LYS A 7 11.99 16.12 0.57
N LYS A 8 12.17 15.84 1.86
CA LYS A 8 12.84 14.62 2.32
C LYS A 8 11.91 13.42 2.26
N ARG A 9 10.65 13.60 2.67
CA ARG A 9 9.64 12.55 2.76
C ARG A 9 8.56 12.70 1.68
N ILE A 10 8.26 11.59 1.01
CA ILE A 10 7.27 11.51 -0.06
C ILE A 10 6.27 10.42 0.29
N VAL A 11 4.98 10.78 0.35
CA VAL A 11 3.88 9.85 0.56
C VAL A 11 3.14 9.67 -0.77
N ILE A 12 3.05 8.42 -1.22
CA ILE A 12 2.41 8.07 -2.49
C ILE A 12 1.20 7.18 -2.21
N LYS A 13 0.03 7.62 -2.69
CA LYS A 13 -1.20 6.83 -2.62
C LYS A 13 -1.45 6.14 -3.97
N LEU A 14 -1.64 4.82 -3.91
CA LEU A 14 -1.91 3.95 -5.05
C LEU A 14 -3.34 3.41 -4.98
N GLY A 15 -4.15 3.76 -5.96
CA GLY A 15 -5.48 3.19 -6.12
C GLY A 15 -5.44 1.82 -6.78
N THR A 16 -6.50 1.02 -6.58
CA THR A 16 -6.65 -0.33 -7.16
C THR A 16 -6.44 -0.34 -8.68
N SER A 17 -7.01 0.64 -9.39
CA SER A 17 -6.90 0.76 -10.84
C SER A 17 -5.49 1.07 -11.35
N THR A 18 -4.59 1.50 -10.46
CA THR A 18 -3.18 1.68 -10.78
C THR A 18 -2.44 0.35 -10.79
N LEU A 19 -2.79 -0.53 -9.86
CA LEU A 19 -2.07 -1.79 -9.61
C LEU A 19 -2.59 -2.95 -10.48
N THR A 20 -3.87 -2.95 -10.82
CA THR A 20 -4.51 -4.07 -11.53
C THR A 20 -5.19 -3.63 -12.83
N HIS A 21 -5.28 -4.57 -13.76
CA HIS A 21 -6.18 -4.49 -14.91
C HIS A 21 -7.63 -4.72 -14.47
N LYS A 22 -8.60 -4.47 -15.36
CA LYS A 22 -10.02 -4.77 -15.11
C LYS A 22 -10.28 -6.26 -14.82
N THR A 23 -9.39 -7.14 -15.27
CA THR A 23 -9.42 -8.57 -15.01
C THR A 23 -9.00 -8.98 -13.58
N GLY A 24 -8.60 -8.03 -12.74
CA GLY A 24 -8.01 -8.27 -11.42
C GLY A 24 -6.54 -8.69 -11.44
N LYS A 25 -5.98 -8.96 -12.62
CA LYS A 25 -4.56 -9.32 -12.77
C LYS A 25 -3.65 -8.08 -12.64
N LEU A 26 -2.44 -8.30 -12.12
CA LEU A 26 -1.44 -7.26 -11.94
C LEU A 26 -1.12 -6.52 -13.24
N ASN A 27 -1.08 -5.20 -13.19
CA ASN A 27 -0.54 -4.37 -14.27
C ASN A 27 0.99 -4.29 -14.12
N ILE A 28 1.67 -5.28 -14.67
CA ILE A 28 3.13 -5.47 -14.53
C ILE A 28 3.89 -4.20 -14.95
N ARG A 29 3.56 -3.63 -16.10
CA ARG A 29 4.26 -2.45 -16.63
C ARG A 29 4.17 -1.26 -15.67
N ARG A 30 2.98 -0.99 -15.13
CA ARG A 30 2.80 0.12 -14.18
C ARG A 30 3.53 -0.13 -12.87
N MET A 31 3.47 -1.35 -12.36
CA MET A 31 4.18 -1.73 -11.14
C MET A 31 5.68 -1.65 -11.30
N THR A 32 6.23 -2.14 -12.41
CA THR A 32 7.67 -2.06 -12.70
C THR A 32 8.13 -0.61 -12.74
N ASN A 33 7.46 0.24 -13.50
CA ASN A 33 7.81 1.65 -13.59
C ASN A 33 7.73 2.35 -12.22
N LEU A 34 6.68 2.08 -11.45
CA LEU A 34 6.51 2.64 -10.12
C LEU A 34 7.67 2.24 -9.20
N VAL A 35 7.95 0.95 -9.10
CA VAL A 35 9.00 0.43 -8.22
C VAL A 35 10.37 0.97 -8.62
N GLN A 36 10.68 1.07 -9.92
CA GLN A 36 11.92 1.66 -10.40
C GLN A 36 12.08 3.11 -9.94
N VAL A 37 11.07 3.95 -10.18
CA VAL A 37 11.11 5.37 -9.80
C VAL A 37 11.23 5.53 -8.28
N LEU A 38 10.47 4.75 -7.50
CA LEU A 38 10.52 4.84 -6.04
C LEU A 38 11.84 4.33 -5.48
N SER A 39 12.40 3.29 -6.07
CA SER A 39 13.72 2.77 -5.69
C SER A 39 14.82 3.79 -5.96
N ASP A 40 14.76 4.46 -7.09
CA ASP A 40 15.72 5.51 -7.44
C ASP A 40 15.63 6.70 -6.47
N LEU A 41 14.42 7.16 -6.16
CA LEU A 41 14.20 8.21 -5.16
C LEU A 41 14.68 7.81 -3.76
N HIS A 42 14.42 6.58 -3.36
CA HIS A 42 14.88 6.04 -2.07
C HIS A 42 16.42 5.99 -2.02
N ASN A 43 17.05 5.49 -3.07
CA ASN A 43 18.50 5.43 -3.17
C ASN A 43 19.15 6.83 -3.24
N ALA A 44 18.43 7.84 -3.74
CA ALA A 44 18.81 9.24 -3.67
C ALA A 44 18.61 9.89 -2.28
N GLY A 45 18.25 9.11 -1.26
CA GLY A 45 18.11 9.56 0.14
C GLY A 45 16.72 10.10 0.51
N LYS A 46 15.69 9.87 -0.33
CA LYS A 46 14.31 10.23 0.03
C LYS A 46 13.67 9.15 0.91
N GLU A 47 12.88 9.59 1.88
CA GLU A 47 12.01 8.72 2.67
C GLU A 47 10.72 8.48 1.87
N ILE A 48 10.45 7.23 1.51
CA ILE A 48 9.28 6.85 0.74
C ILE A 48 8.29 6.12 1.63
N LEU A 49 7.02 6.50 1.55
CA LEU A 49 5.92 5.86 2.25
C LEU A 49 4.80 5.59 1.23
N LEU A 50 4.42 4.33 1.10
CA LEU A 50 3.35 3.92 0.21
C LEU A 50 2.04 3.75 0.98
N VAL A 51 0.95 4.31 0.44
CA VAL A 51 -0.41 3.99 0.85
C VAL A 51 -1.04 3.20 -0.30
N SER A 52 -1.15 1.91 -0.13
CA SER A 52 -1.64 1.00 -1.17
C SER A 52 -3.10 0.65 -0.92
N SER A 53 -3.80 0.31 -1.99
CA SER A 53 -5.13 -0.28 -1.95
C SER A 53 -5.19 -1.43 -2.96
N GLY A 54 -6.32 -2.13 -3.04
CA GLY A 54 -6.50 -3.15 -4.07
C GLY A 54 -6.33 -4.58 -3.60
N ALA A 55 -6.20 -4.83 -2.29
CA ALA A 55 -6.12 -6.19 -1.74
C ALA A 55 -7.30 -7.06 -2.19
N ILE A 56 -8.55 -6.57 -2.10
CA ILE A 56 -9.73 -7.30 -2.58
C ILE A 56 -9.60 -7.62 -4.07
N GLY A 57 -9.21 -6.65 -4.90
CA GLY A 57 -9.06 -6.86 -6.35
C GLY A 57 -7.99 -7.91 -6.69
N MET A 58 -6.87 -7.88 -5.99
CA MET A 58 -5.81 -8.89 -6.12
C MET A 58 -6.31 -10.27 -5.70
N GLY A 59 -7.08 -10.36 -4.61
CA GLY A 59 -7.67 -11.61 -4.15
C GLY A 59 -8.70 -12.17 -5.13
N VAL A 60 -9.53 -11.33 -5.71
CA VAL A 60 -10.47 -11.73 -6.79
C VAL A 60 -9.72 -12.37 -7.94
N GLY A 61 -8.63 -11.74 -8.40
CA GLY A 61 -7.80 -12.26 -9.47
C GLY A 61 -7.08 -13.56 -9.09
N LYS A 62 -6.53 -13.65 -7.88
CA LYS A 62 -5.81 -14.84 -7.37
C LYS A 62 -6.72 -16.04 -7.18
N LEU A 63 -7.94 -15.82 -6.68
CA LEU A 63 -8.95 -16.83 -6.46
C LEU A 63 -9.75 -17.18 -7.73
N ASN A 64 -9.49 -16.49 -8.84
CA ASN A 64 -10.23 -16.63 -10.09
C ASN A 64 -11.76 -16.47 -9.91
N LEU A 65 -12.18 -15.54 -9.05
CA LEU A 65 -13.59 -15.28 -8.84
C LEU A 65 -14.19 -14.63 -10.10
N PRO A 66 -15.40 -15.01 -10.52
CA PRO A 66 -16.02 -14.48 -11.73
C PRO A 66 -16.37 -12.99 -11.62
N GLU A 67 -16.66 -12.52 -10.41
CA GLU A 67 -16.94 -11.12 -10.10
C GLU A 67 -16.46 -10.74 -8.70
N ARG A 68 -16.46 -9.44 -8.42
CA ARG A 68 -16.12 -8.94 -7.10
C ARG A 68 -17.23 -9.32 -6.10
N PRO A 69 -16.88 -9.94 -4.94
CA PRO A 69 -17.87 -10.32 -3.93
C PRO A 69 -18.70 -9.13 -3.45
N LYS A 70 -19.99 -9.38 -3.16
CA LYS A 70 -20.91 -8.36 -2.64
C LYS A 70 -21.06 -8.46 -1.14
N ASP A 71 -21.03 -9.68 -0.59
CA ASP A 71 -21.13 -9.93 0.83
C ASP A 71 -19.82 -9.65 1.59
N THR A 72 -19.93 -9.31 2.85
CA THR A 72 -18.77 -8.93 3.69
C THR A 72 -17.78 -10.08 3.92
N PRO A 73 -18.20 -11.31 4.28
CA PRO A 73 -17.27 -12.40 4.50
C PRO A 73 -16.43 -12.73 3.26
N SER A 74 -17.04 -12.76 2.08
CA SER A 74 -16.31 -13.03 0.84
C SER A 74 -15.36 -11.90 0.45
N LYS A 75 -15.72 -10.63 0.71
CA LYS A 75 -14.80 -9.50 0.55
C LYS A 75 -13.59 -9.60 1.49
N GLN A 76 -13.83 -9.95 2.74
CA GLN A 76 -12.77 -10.13 3.76
C GLN A 76 -11.85 -11.30 3.39
N ALA A 77 -12.39 -12.42 2.94
CA ALA A 77 -11.61 -13.56 2.47
C ALA A 77 -10.76 -13.18 1.24
N ALA A 78 -11.34 -12.51 0.26
CA ALA A 78 -10.61 -12.03 -0.90
C ALA A 78 -9.52 -11.01 -0.50
N ALA A 79 -9.80 -10.11 0.45
CA ALA A 79 -8.80 -9.18 0.98
C ALA A 79 -7.63 -9.89 1.66
N ALA A 80 -7.89 -10.94 2.44
CA ALA A 80 -6.85 -11.72 3.11
C ALA A 80 -5.88 -12.37 2.10
N VAL A 81 -6.42 -13.03 1.08
CA VAL A 81 -5.61 -13.64 0.00
C VAL A 81 -4.87 -12.57 -0.80
N GLY A 82 -5.57 -11.51 -1.16
CA GLY A 82 -5.01 -10.45 -2.00
C GLY A 82 -3.97 -9.59 -1.29
N GLN A 83 -4.09 -9.37 0.02
CA GLN A 83 -3.09 -8.66 0.80
C GLN A 83 -1.76 -9.42 0.87
N CYS A 84 -1.83 -10.75 1.04
CA CYS A 84 -0.66 -11.62 1.01
C CYS A 84 0.05 -11.53 -0.36
N GLU A 85 -0.71 -11.66 -1.44
CA GLU A 85 -0.17 -11.57 -2.81
C GLU A 85 0.43 -10.18 -3.10
N LEU A 86 -0.25 -9.13 -2.69
CA LEU A 86 0.19 -7.76 -2.91
C LEU A 86 1.53 -7.49 -2.20
N MET A 87 1.69 -7.93 -0.96
CA MET A 87 2.96 -7.78 -0.23
C MET A 87 4.07 -8.61 -0.82
N HIS A 88 3.77 -9.85 -1.26
CA HIS A 88 4.75 -10.69 -1.96
C HIS A 88 5.27 -10.00 -3.23
N ILE A 89 4.39 -9.40 -4.03
CA ILE A 89 4.76 -8.68 -5.24
C ILE A 89 5.65 -7.46 -4.91
N TYR A 90 5.29 -6.67 -3.91
CA TYR A 90 6.10 -5.52 -3.51
C TYR A 90 7.49 -5.98 -3.04
N ASP A 91 7.56 -6.98 -2.19
CA ASP A 91 8.81 -7.51 -1.67
C ASP A 91 9.72 -8.05 -2.80
N ASP A 92 9.17 -8.87 -3.71
CA ASP A 92 9.91 -9.38 -4.88
C ASP A 92 10.45 -8.26 -5.75
N MET A 93 9.64 -7.23 -6.02
CA MET A 93 10.03 -6.16 -6.93
C MET A 93 11.05 -5.19 -6.32
N PHE A 94 10.89 -4.80 -5.05
CA PHE A 94 11.81 -3.90 -4.36
C PHE A 94 13.13 -4.58 -3.97
N SER A 95 13.10 -5.89 -3.68
CA SER A 95 14.30 -6.66 -3.35
C SER A 95 15.34 -6.69 -4.48
N LYS A 96 14.89 -6.56 -5.73
CA LYS A 96 15.79 -6.43 -6.91
C LYS A 96 16.69 -5.19 -6.84
N TYR A 97 16.31 -4.21 -6.05
CA TYR A 97 17.08 -2.97 -5.80
C TYR A 97 17.66 -2.94 -4.37
N SER A 98 17.68 -4.09 -3.68
CA SER A 98 18.14 -4.22 -2.28
C SER A 98 17.37 -3.34 -1.29
N ILE A 99 16.09 -3.10 -1.56
CA ILE A 99 15.20 -2.29 -0.72
C ILE A 99 14.26 -3.22 0.04
N THR A 100 14.21 -3.03 1.35
CA THR A 100 13.29 -3.73 2.25
C THR A 100 11.97 -2.98 2.36
N VAL A 101 10.87 -3.70 2.32
CA VAL A 101 9.52 -3.16 2.55
C VAL A 101 8.95 -3.70 3.85
N ALA A 102 7.99 -2.98 4.43
CA ALA A 102 7.27 -3.43 5.62
C ALA A 102 5.77 -3.19 5.47
N GLN A 103 4.95 -4.13 5.94
CA GLN A 103 3.50 -4.01 5.95
C GLN A 103 3.00 -3.30 7.20
N ILE A 104 2.10 -2.33 7.02
CA ILE A 104 1.32 -1.72 8.10
C ILE A 104 -0.16 -1.75 7.71
N LEU A 105 -0.97 -2.47 8.49
CA LEU A 105 -2.41 -2.55 8.29
C LEU A 105 -3.14 -1.69 9.31
N LEU A 106 -4.00 -0.81 8.82
CA LEU A 106 -4.72 0.16 9.62
C LEU A 106 -6.22 -0.12 9.61
N THR A 107 -6.86 0.14 10.75
CA THR A 107 -8.31 0.22 10.84
C THR A 107 -8.73 1.63 11.24
N LYS A 108 -9.99 1.98 11.01
CA LYS A 108 -10.56 3.26 11.45
C LYS A 108 -10.37 3.49 12.95
N THR A 109 -10.54 2.44 13.76
CA THR A 109 -10.36 2.50 15.21
C THR A 109 -8.92 2.86 15.61
N ILE A 110 -7.93 2.33 14.91
CA ILE A 110 -6.52 2.68 15.15
C ILE A 110 -6.27 4.15 14.86
N VAL A 111 -6.78 4.65 13.74
CA VAL A 111 -6.56 6.05 13.33
C VAL A 111 -7.30 7.04 14.25
N GLN A 112 -8.46 6.67 14.77
CA GLN A 112 -9.27 7.52 15.65
C GLN A 112 -8.80 7.54 17.10
N ASN A 113 -8.13 6.49 17.57
CA ASN A 113 -7.60 6.42 18.92
C ASN A 113 -6.21 7.09 18.99
N PRO A 114 -6.02 8.16 19.80
CA PRO A 114 -4.76 8.91 19.84
C PRO A 114 -3.55 8.06 20.23
N GLU A 115 -3.68 7.17 21.21
CA GLU A 115 -2.60 6.32 21.68
C GLU A 115 -2.17 5.32 20.60
N ARG A 116 -3.13 4.60 20.00
CA ARG A 116 -2.87 3.64 18.93
C ARG A 116 -2.26 4.32 17.70
N ARG A 117 -2.77 5.51 17.36
CA ARG A 117 -2.21 6.32 16.28
C ARG A 117 -0.75 6.68 16.56
N GLN A 118 -0.42 7.05 17.80
CA GLN A 118 0.96 7.36 18.19
C GLN A 118 1.88 6.13 18.03
N HIS A 119 1.43 4.94 18.40
CA HIS A 119 2.21 3.71 18.19
C HIS A 119 2.49 3.44 16.71
N VAL A 120 1.49 3.64 15.85
CA VAL A 120 1.69 3.49 14.40
C VAL A 120 2.67 4.53 13.87
N GLN A 121 2.55 5.79 14.30
CA GLN A 121 3.49 6.84 13.91
C GLN A 121 4.92 6.51 14.32
N ASN A 122 5.13 6.06 15.55
CA ASN A 122 6.44 5.64 16.05
C ASN A 122 7.02 4.49 15.22
N THR A 123 6.19 3.52 14.85
CA THR A 123 6.59 2.39 13.99
C THR A 123 7.02 2.88 12.61
N ILE A 124 6.24 3.75 11.99
CA ILE A 124 6.56 4.34 10.67
C ILE A 124 7.88 5.10 10.74
N GLU A 125 8.05 5.99 11.73
CA GLU A 125 9.29 6.75 11.91
C GLU A 125 10.49 5.82 12.07
N ARG A 126 10.36 4.75 12.85
CA ARG A 126 11.44 3.79 13.05
C ARG A 126 11.79 3.03 11.77
N LEU A 127 10.80 2.61 11.00
CA LEU A 127 11.02 1.95 9.70
C LEU A 127 11.76 2.87 8.72
N LEU A 128 11.35 4.13 8.63
CA LEU A 128 12.01 5.12 7.77
C LEU A 128 13.47 5.38 8.21
N GLN A 129 13.74 5.45 9.51
CA GLN A 129 15.10 5.55 10.04
C GLN A 129 15.97 4.34 9.69
N LEU A 130 15.37 3.15 9.60
CA LEU A 130 16.05 1.92 9.20
C LEU A 130 16.22 1.78 7.67
N GLY A 131 15.78 2.77 6.89
CA GLY A 131 15.84 2.71 5.43
C GLY A 131 14.83 1.76 4.80
N VAL A 132 13.75 1.46 5.51
CA VAL A 132 12.67 0.59 5.03
C VAL A 132 11.57 1.44 4.39
N ILE A 133 10.92 0.94 3.34
CA ILE A 133 9.73 1.54 2.74
C ILE A 133 8.49 0.95 3.42
N PRO A 134 7.76 1.71 4.27
CA PRO A 134 6.50 1.25 4.84
C PRO A 134 5.41 1.26 3.76
N ILE A 135 4.65 0.16 3.68
CA ILE A 135 3.49 0.03 2.80
C ILE A 135 2.25 -0.08 3.68
N LEU A 136 1.46 0.98 3.68
CA LEU A 136 0.24 1.09 4.47
C LEU A 136 -0.96 0.64 3.64
N ASN A 137 -1.82 -0.15 4.24
CA ASN A 137 -3.13 -0.49 3.67
C ASN A 137 -4.19 -0.54 4.76
N GLU A 138 -5.45 -0.50 4.36
CA GLU A 138 -6.55 -0.79 5.28
C GLU A 138 -6.56 -2.29 5.60
N ASN A 139 -6.88 -2.62 6.86
CA ASN A 139 -7.12 -4.00 7.25
C ASN A 139 -8.54 -4.43 6.85
N ASP A 140 -8.72 -4.67 5.55
CA ASP A 140 -10.00 -5.08 4.97
C ASP A 140 -10.51 -6.42 5.52
N THR A 141 -9.65 -7.21 6.17
CA THR A 141 -10.05 -8.52 6.74
C THR A 141 -10.94 -8.39 7.98
N VAL A 142 -10.88 -7.24 8.65
CA VAL A 142 -11.64 -6.96 9.88
C VAL A 142 -12.38 -5.62 9.83
N SER A 143 -12.25 -4.87 8.74
CA SER A 143 -12.89 -3.56 8.57
C SER A 143 -14.26 -3.71 7.94
N TYR A 144 -15.27 -3.05 8.52
CA TYR A 144 -16.63 -2.97 7.98
C TYR A 144 -16.88 -1.68 7.20
N THR A 145 -16.00 -0.68 7.32
CA THR A 145 -16.12 0.64 6.71
C THR A 145 -14.79 1.10 6.15
N HIS A 146 -14.79 1.62 4.91
CA HIS A 146 -13.58 2.14 4.29
C HIS A 146 -12.99 3.32 5.06
N LEU A 147 -11.67 3.29 5.22
CA LEU A 147 -10.87 4.39 5.72
C LEU A 147 -10.63 5.37 4.57
N THR A 148 -11.24 6.55 4.62
CA THR A 148 -10.86 7.65 3.75
C THR A 148 -9.77 8.46 4.43
N LEU A 149 -8.53 8.29 3.97
CA LEU A 149 -7.43 9.16 4.39
C LEU A 149 -7.64 10.54 3.73
N PRO A 150 -7.57 11.65 4.49
CA PRO A 150 -7.67 12.98 3.90
C PRO A 150 -6.51 13.19 2.93
N THR A 151 -6.82 13.36 1.67
CA THR A 151 -5.86 13.72 0.62
C THR A 151 -5.73 15.25 0.62
N THR A 152 -4.72 15.77 1.27
CA THR A 152 -4.34 17.18 1.18
C THR A 152 -3.37 17.39 0.02
N SER A 153 -3.75 17.15 -1.14
CA SER A 153 -3.39 17.83 -2.40
C SER A 153 -3.81 17.00 -3.60
N ARG A 154 -4.69 17.56 -4.37
CA ARG A 154 -4.86 17.17 -5.77
C ARG A 154 -3.69 17.78 -6.54
N VAL A 155 -2.92 16.96 -7.21
CA VAL A 155 -2.06 17.38 -8.31
C VAL A 155 -2.90 17.34 -9.56
#